data_1ce817cf1fdd5b307bf3cb8bbec0a8d0
#
_entry.id   1ce817cf1fdd5b307bf3cb8bbec0a8d0
#
_cell.length_a   1.000
_cell.length_b   1.000
_cell.length_c   1.000
_cell.angle_alpha   90.00
_cell.angle_beta   90.00
_cell.angle_gamma   90.00
#
_symmetry.space_group_name_H-M   'P 1'
#
loop_
_entity.id
_entity.type
_entity.pdbx_description
1 polymer ?
#
loop_
_entity_poly.entity_id
_entity_poly.type
_entity_poly.pdbx_seq_one_letter_code
_entity_poly.pdbx_strand_id
1 'polypeptide(L)'
;MTNDEREINHDEKNAILFLHSPFIIRHSMTPSIVVFDLGKVLVDFDYSIAARQIAERSARPAVEIKTLLDHSPLLYRYETGLMRREEFFAEVRQAAGFRGTLEEFSGFFADIFWEIPPMIEIQAALRRQGIPTYIFSNTNDLAVAHIRRNFPFFANFNGYILSYEIGAMKPDATIYAALEEMAGKRGAEILYLDDRRENIEAAIQRGWQTIVQESPGKTHAEFRRLGLLD
;
A
#
# COMPACT_ATOMS: atom_id res chain seq x y z
N MET A 1 87.36 13.97 -1.73
CA MET A 1 86.42 13.01 -2.34
C MET A 1 85.39 12.75 -1.31
N THR A 2 84.35 13.54 -1.31
CA THR A 2 83.23 13.45 -0.39
C THR A 2 82.00 13.79 -1.18
N ASN A 3 81.16 12.82 -1.41
CA ASN A 3 79.81 12.97 -2.00
C ASN A 3 78.85 13.38 -0.88
N ASP A 4 78.24 14.50 -1.11
CA ASP A 4 77.18 15.03 -0.28
C ASP A 4 75.83 14.74 -1.00
N GLU A 5 75.13 13.72 -0.56
CA GLU A 5 73.78 13.39 -1.05
C GLU A 5 72.76 14.09 -0.18
N ARG A 6 72.05 15.07 -0.76
CA ARG A 6 70.92 15.76 -0.12
C ARG A 6 69.68 14.94 -0.34
N GLU A 7 69.13 14.38 0.72
CA GLU A 7 67.79 13.85 0.76
C GLU A 7 66.77 14.97 0.49
N ILE A 8 65.99 14.79 -0.56
CA ILE A 8 64.85 15.65 -0.87
C ILE A 8 63.63 15.06 -0.18
N ASN A 9 63.15 15.82 0.76
CA ASN A 9 61.95 15.51 1.57
C ASN A 9 60.69 15.52 0.70
N HIS A 10 60.00 14.35 0.62
CA HIS A 10 58.82 14.10 -0.23
C HIS A 10 57.49 14.25 0.54
N ASP A 11 57.40 15.23 1.45
CA ASP A 11 56.20 15.38 2.31
C ASP A 11 55.28 16.59 2.02
N GLU A 12 55.24 17.04 0.78
CA GLU A 12 54.32 18.14 0.42
C GLU A 12 53.56 17.93 -0.87
N LYS A 13 52.83 16.84 -1.03
CA LYS A 13 51.81 16.74 -2.11
C LYS A 13 50.68 15.77 -1.78
N ASN A 14 50.00 15.91 -0.68
CA ASN A 14 48.67 15.33 -0.50
C ASN A 14 47.72 16.36 0.14
N ALA A 15 47.63 17.53 -0.49
CA ALA A 15 46.45 18.38 -0.30
C ALA A 15 45.27 17.71 -1.01
N ILE A 16 44.51 16.90 -0.26
CA ILE A 16 43.26 16.34 -0.71
C ILE A 16 42.33 17.50 -1.01
N LEU A 17 42.08 17.71 -2.29
CA LEU A 17 41.03 18.59 -2.78
C LEU A 17 39.68 18.00 -2.31
N PHE A 18 39.18 18.46 -1.16
CA PHE A 18 37.77 18.32 -0.82
C PHE A 18 36.99 19.17 -1.81
N LEU A 19 36.63 18.53 -2.92
CA LEU A 19 35.59 19.05 -3.81
C LEU A 19 34.32 19.23 -2.96
N HIS A 20 34.03 20.48 -2.66
CA HIS A 20 32.75 20.89 -2.14
C HIS A 20 31.72 20.53 -3.22
N SER A 21 31.13 19.31 -3.10
CA SER A 21 29.90 18.99 -3.80
C SER A 21 28.90 20.03 -3.33
N PRO A 22 28.32 20.85 -4.22
CA PRO A 22 27.24 21.72 -3.80
C PRO A 22 26.17 20.84 -3.26
N PHE A 23 25.85 20.94 -1.98
CA PHE A 23 24.65 20.40 -1.38
C PHE A 23 23.51 21.04 -2.15
N ILE A 24 23.06 20.39 -3.22
CA ILE A 24 21.80 20.72 -3.85
C ILE A 24 20.78 20.40 -2.78
N ILE A 25 20.33 21.42 -2.05
CA ILE A 25 19.10 21.38 -1.29
C ILE A 25 18.03 21.11 -2.35
N ARG A 26 17.74 19.82 -2.58
CA ARG A 26 16.52 19.45 -3.30
C ARG A 26 15.42 20.01 -2.43
N HIS A 27 14.86 21.13 -2.81
CA HIS A 27 13.56 21.55 -2.31
C HIS A 27 12.67 20.35 -2.58
N SER A 28 12.26 19.66 -1.52
CA SER A 28 11.31 18.57 -1.64
C SER A 28 10.10 19.17 -2.33
N MET A 29 9.83 18.71 -3.57
CA MET A 29 8.65 19.17 -4.29
C MET A 29 7.44 18.82 -3.43
N THR A 30 6.57 19.79 -3.19
CA THR A 30 5.29 19.49 -2.55
C THR A 30 4.53 18.49 -3.42
N PRO A 31 4.10 17.36 -2.91
CA PRO A 31 3.36 16.39 -3.70
C PRO A 31 2.04 17.01 -4.18
N SER A 32 1.67 16.71 -5.40
CA SER A 32 0.44 17.24 -6.02
C SER A 32 -0.76 16.30 -5.84
N ILE A 33 -0.51 15.05 -5.48
CA ILE A 33 -1.52 14.05 -5.13
C ILE A 33 -1.07 13.20 -3.95
N VAL A 34 -2.05 12.64 -3.23
CA VAL A 34 -1.80 11.67 -2.15
C VAL A 34 -2.50 10.35 -2.46
N VAL A 35 -1.77 9.26 -2.34
CA VAL A 35 -2.20 7.90 -2.65
C VAL A 35 -2.20 7.08 -1.35
N PHE A 36 -3.34 6.47 -1.05
CA PHE A 36 -3.53 5.67 0.14
C PHE A 36 -3.68 4.19 -0.21
N ASP A 37 -2.96 3.32 0.48
CA ASP A 37 -3.44 1.95 0.60
C ASP A 37 -4.78 1.94 1.35
N LEU A 38 -5.52 0.86 1.22
CA LEU A 38 -6.84 0.70 1.82
C LEU A 38 -6.75 -0.09 3.14
N GLY A 39 -6.30 -1.32 3.07
CA GLY A 39 -6.15 -2.21 4.23
C GLY A 39 -5.04 -1.72 5.17
N LYS A 40 -5.25 -1.78 6.49
CA LYS A 40 -4.31 -1.32 7.54
C LYS A 40 -3.93 0.17 7.45
N VAL A 41 -4.50 0.90 6.49
CA VAL A 41 -4.31 2.35 6.32
C VAL A 41 -5.64 3.10 6.55
N LEU A 42 -6.67 2.82 5.79
CA LEU A 42 -7.99 3.44 5.90
C LEU A 42 -9.02 2.56 6.60
N VAL A 43 -8.92 1.27 6.40
CA VAL A 43 -9.70 0.25 7.10
C VAL A 43 -8.78 -0.80 7.70
N ASP A 44 -9.19 -1.33 8.84
CA ASP A 44 -8.58 -2.51 9.43
C ASP A 44 -9.46 -3.73 9.16
N PHE A 45 -8.91 -4.94 9.26
CA PHE A 45 -9.62 -6.19 8.97
C PHE A 45 -9.01 -7.39 9.69
N ASP A 46 -9.85 -8.43 9.89
CA ASP A 46 -9.42 -9.71 10.47
C ASP A 46 -10.12 -10.90 9.80
N TYR A 47 -9.38 -11.66 9.00
CA TYR A 47 -9.88 -12.88 8.36
C TYR A 47 -10.35 -13.97 9.35
N SER A 48 -9.96 -13.90 10.63
CA SER A 48 -10.47 -14.83 11.63
C SER A 48 -11.98 -14.67 11.88
N ILE A 49 -12.55 -13.51 11.57
CA ILE A 49 -14.01 -13.25 11.64
C ILE A 49 -14.71 -14.12 10.59
N ALA A 50 -14.30 -13.98 9.32
CA ALA A 50 -14.82 -14.80 8.23
C ALA A 50 -14.63 -16.30 8.48
N ALA A 51 -13.42 -16.68 8.92
CA ALA A 51 -13.08 -18.07 9.16
C ALA A 51 -13.98 -18.72 10.22
N ARG A 52 -14.31 -18.01 11.30
CA ARG A 52 -15.26 -18.51 12.34
C ARG A 52 -16.65 -18.70 11.77
N GLN A 53 -17.19 -17.71 11.06
CA GLN A 53 -18.53 -17.77 10.47
C GLN A 53 -18.65 -18.90 9.42
N ILE A 54 -17.65 -19.05 8.56
CA ILE A 54 -17.60 -20.11 7.57
C ILE A 54 -17.48 -21.50 8.23
N ALA A 55 -16.71 -21.62 9.33
CA ALA A 55 -16.50 -22.88 10.04
C ALA A 55 -17.81 -23.46 10.62
N GLU A 56 -18.75 -22.63 11.04
CA GLU A 56 -20.06 -23.08 11.56
C GLU A 56 -20.82 -23.96 10.58
N ARG A 57 -20.54 -23.83 9.27
CA ARG A 57 -21.16 -24.58 8.18
C ARG A 57 -20.16 -25.40 7.36
N SER A 58 -18.99 -25.67 7.91
CA SER A 58 -17.90 -26.38 7.23
C SER A 58 -17.53 -27.68 7.92
N ALA A 59 -16.79 -28.53 7.21
CA ALA A 59 -16.19 -29.73 7.76
C ALA A 59 -14.82 -29.47 8.41
N ARG A 60 -14.27 -28.27 8.23
CA ARG A 60 -12.94 -27.87 8.72
C ARG A 60 -13.05 -26.85 9.86
N PRO A 61 -12.11 -26.87 10.82
CA PRO A 61 -12.06 -25.86 11.88
C PRO A 61 -11.63 -24.48 11.34
N ALA A 62 -12.01 -23.43 12.06
CA ALA A 62 -11.76 -22.04 11.67
C ALA A 62 -10.26 -21.72 11.36
N VAL A 63 -9.33 -22.35 12.08
CA VAL A 63 -7.88 -22.14 11.85
C VAL A 63 -7.45 -22.61 10.46
N GLU A 64 -7.96 -23.74 9.98
CA GLU A 64 -7.67 -24.23 8.63
C GLU A 64 -8.33 -23.37 7.56
N ILE A 65 -9.56 -22.91 7.81
CA ILE A 65 -10.28 -22.01 6.91
C ILE A 65 -9.55 -20.66 6.83
N LYS A 66 -9.10 -20.12 7.96
CA LYS A 66 -8.29 -18.89 7.95
C LYS A 66 -7.09 -19.02 7.03
N THR A 67 -6.38 -20.15 7.06
CA THR A 67 -5.23 -20.40 6.19
C THR A 67 -5.60 -20.43 4.70
N LEU A 68 -6.83 -20.81 4.36
CA LEU A 68 -7.34 -20.76 2.98
C LEU A 68 -7.67 -19.33 2.53
N LEU A 69 -8.08 -18.46 3.47
CA LEU A 69 -8.57 -17.11 3.18
C LEU A 69 -7.50 -16.04 3.34
N ASP A 70 -6.43 -16.29 4.12
CA ASP A 70 -5.44 -15.29 4.50
C ASP A 70 -4.07 -15.66 3.92
N HIS A 71 -3.49 -14.74 3.13
CA HIS A 71 -2.18 -14.90 2.49
C HIS A 71 -1.97 -16.21 1.70
N SER A 72 -3.04 -16.80 1.20
CA SER A 72 -3.00 -18.05 0.46
C SER A 72 -2.75 -17.84 -1.04
N PRO A 73 -2.21 -18.84 -1.76
CA PRO A 73 -2.17 -18.80 -3.23
C PRO A 73 -3.55 -18.64 -3.87
N LEU A 74 -4.60 -19.10 -3.20
CA LEU A 74 -5.98 -18.99 -3.65
C LEU A 74 -6.45 -17.52 -3.56
N LEU A 75 -6.25 -16.86 -2.41
CA LEU A 75 -6.54 -15.44 -2.26
C LEU A 75 -5.72 -14.59 -3.24
N TYR A 76 -4.42 -14.89 -3.41
CA TYR A 76 -3.57 -14.19 -4.38
C TYR A 76 -4.15 -14.23 -5.79
N ARG A 77 -4.62 -15.39 -6.27
CA ARG A 77 -5.24 -15.51 -7.60
C ARG A 77 -6.52 -14.67 -7.70
N TYR A 78 -7.29 -14.61 -6.64
CA TYR A 78 -8.53 -13.85 -6.59
C TYR A 78 -8.26 -12.33 -6.55
N GLU A 79 -7.33 -11.89 -5.71
CA GLU A 79 -6.95 -10.46 -5.62
C GLU A 79 -6.15 -9.96 -6.84
N THR A 80 -5.59 -10.86 -7.64
CA THR A 80 -4.96 -10.51 -8.93
C THR A 80 -5.95 -10.54 -10.10
N GLY A 81 -7.22 -10.89 -9.86
CA GLY A 81 -8.23 -11.01 -10.93
C GLY A 81 -8.06 -12.24 -11.82
N LEU A 82 -7.19 -13.19 -11.44
CA LEU A 82 -6.97 -14.45 -12.17
C LEU A 82 -8.09 -15.47 -11.95
N MET A 83 -9.02 -15.17 -11.07
CA MET A 83 -10.22 -15.95 -10.84
C MET A 83 -11.39 -15.05 -10.43
N ARG A 84 -12.61 -15.44 -10.79
CA ARG A 84 -13.83 -14.75 -10.41
C ARG A 84 -14.29 -15.22 -9.03
N ARG A 85 -15.20 -14.45 -8.41
CA ARG A 85 -15.77 -14.79 -7.09
C ARG A 85 -16.43 -16.17 -7.03
N GLU A 86 -17.07 -16.59 -8.12
CA GLU A 86 -17.72 -17.91 -8.22
C GLU A 86 -16.70 -19.05 -8.17
N GLU A 87 -15.54 -18.85 -8.81
CA GLU A 87 -14.44 -19.81 -8.84
C GLU A 87 -13.73 -19.85 -7.48
N PHE A 88 -13.46 -18.68 -6.89
CA PHE A 88 -12.92 -18.56 -5.54
C PHE A 88 -13.82 -19.25 -4.50
N PHE A 89 -15.12 -18.97 -4.55
CA PHE A 89 -16.10 -19.65 -3.71
C PHE A 89 -16.10 -21.17 -3.90
N ALA A 90 -16.08 -21.64 -5.13
CA ALA A 90 -16.11 -23.07 -5.43
C ALA A 90 -14.88 -23.78 -4.84
N GLU A 91 -13.68 -23.21 -4.97
CA GLU A 91 -12.46 -23.76 -4.39
C GLU A 91 -12.47 -23.74 -2.85
N VAL A 92 -12.88 -22.62 -2.22
CA VAL A 92 -13.04 -22.56 -0.75
C VAL A 92 -14.10 -23.55 -0.27
N ARG A 93 -15.26 -23.62 -0.94
CA ARG A 93 -16.34 -24.54 -0.61
C ARG A 93 -15.86 -26.00 -0.65
N GLN A 94 -15.12 -26.38 -1.67
CA GLN A 94 -14.55 -27.72 -1.78
C GLN A 94 -13.52 -28.01 -0.68
N ALA A 95 -12.57 -27.08 -0.47
CA ALA A 95 -11.48 -27.26 0.49
C ALA A 95 -11.96 -27.28 1.94
N ALA A 96 -12.92 -26.42 2.28
CA ALA A 96 -13.48 -26.29 3.63
C ALA A 96 -14.63 -27.27 3.90
N GLY A 97 -15.26 -27.83 2.87
CA GLY A 97 -16.53 -28.58 3.01
C GLY A 97 -17.68 -27.65 3.41
N PHE A 98 -17.68 -26.41 2.94
CA PHE A 98 -18.69 -25.40 3.28
C PHE A 98 -20.05 -25.74 2.64
N ARG A 99 -21.13 -25.67 3.41
CA ARG A 99 -22.48 -26.07 3.02
C ARG A 99 -23.45 -24.92 2.80
N GLY A 100 -22.92 -23.69 2.68
CA GLY A 100 -23.72 -22.50 2.39
C GLY A 100 -23.74 -22.13 0.90
N THR A 101 -24.45 -21.06 0.60
CA THR A 101 -24.54 -20.45 -0.73
C THR A 101 -23.38 -19.47 -0.98
N LEU A 102 -23.22 -19.05 -2.24
CA LEU A 102 -22.28 -17.98 -2.59
C LEU A 102 -22.62 -16.66 -1.87
N GLU A 103 -23.89 -16.35 -1.73
CA GLU A 103 -24.34 -15.12 -1.07
C GLU A 103 -23.96 -15.11 0.42
N GLU A 104 -24.24 -16.23 1.13
CA GLU A 104 -23.85 -16.38 2.53
C GLU A 104 -22.33 -16.31 2.71
N PHE A 105 -21.59 -17.04 1.87
CA PHE A 105 -20.12 -17.00 1.86
C PHE A 105 -19.61 -15.56 1.63
N SER A 106 -20.16 -14.86 0.63
CA SER A 106 -19.75 -13.49 0.30
C SER A 106 -19.99 -12.53 1.46
N GLY A 107 -21.12 -12.69 2.18
CA GLY A 107 -21.42 -11.96 3.39
C GLY A 107 -20.36 -12.20 4.47
N PHE A 108 -20.07 -13.46 4.79
CA PHE A 108 -19.07 -13.83 5.81
C PHE A 108 -17.64 -13.40 5.43
N PHE A 109 -17.28 -13.56 4.16
CA PHE A 109 -15.94 -13.22 3.67
C PHE A 109 -15.67 -11.72 3.67
N ALA A 110 -16.68 -10.91 3.37
CA ALA A 110 -16.54 -9.47 3.22
C ALA A 110 -16.84 -8.68 4.51
N ASP A 111 -17.56 -9.25 5.49
CA ASP A 111 -17.90 -8.55 6.75
C ASP A 111 -16.79 -8.70 7.79
N ILE A 112 -15.59 -8.25 7.44
CA ILE A 112 -14.39 -8.38 8.26
C ILE A 112 -13.68 -7.03 8.48
N PHE A 113 -14.23 -5.94 7.93
CA PHE A 113 -13.59 -4.63 7.90
C PHE A 113 -14.19 -3.67 8.91
N TRP A 114 -13.37 -2.75 9.42
CA TRP A 114 -13.81 -1.56 10.17
C TRP A 114 -12.93 -0.36 9.82
N GLU A 115 -13.49 0.82 9.98
CA GLU A 115 -12.80 2.07 9.67
C GLU A 115 -11.63 2.36 10.63
N ILE A 116 -10.61 3.08 10.13
CA ILE A 116 -9.57 3.74 10.93
C ILE A 116 -9.85 5.25 10.92
N PRO A 117 -10.73 5.77 11.81
CA PRO A 117 -11.27 7.12 11.72
C PRO A 117 -10.20 8.22 11.60
N PRO A 118 -9.08 8.20 12.38
CA PRO A 118 -8.07 9.25 12.25
C PRO A 118 -7.44 9.33 10.84
N MET A 119 -7.34 8.22 10.12
CA MET A 119 -6.79 8.21 8.76
C MET A 119 -7.80 8.75 7.74
N ILE A 120 -9.09 8.46 7.96
CA ILE A 120 -10.19 9.03 7.16
C ILE A 120 -10.27 10.55 7.36
N GLU A 121 -10.05 11.04 8.59
CA GLU A 121 -9.98 12.47 8.89
C GLU A 121 -8.83 13.16 8.16
N ILE A 122 -7.64 12.53 8.09
CA ILE A 122 -6.49 13.01 7.31
C ILE A 122 -6.90 13.13 5.83
N GLN A 123 -7.48 12.10 5.24
CA GLN A 123 -7.93 12.13 3.84
C GLN A 123 -8.97 13.24 3.61
N ALA A 124 -9.93 13.38 4.51
CA ALA A 124 -10.94 14.42 4.41
C ALA A 124 -10.34 15.84 4.54
N ALA A 125 -9.31 16.03 5.34
CA ALA A 125 -8.58 17.29 5.47
C ALA A 125 -7.83 17.64 4.17
N LEU A 126 -7.12 16.69 3.57
CA LEU A 126 -6.46 16.88 2.27
C LEU A 126 -7.47 17.26 1.17
N ARG A 127 -8.60 16.57 1.15
CA ARG A 127 -9.68 16.88 0.19
C ARG A 127 -10.24 18.30 0.36
N ARG A 128 -10.42 18.77 1.60
CA ARG A 128 -10.85 20.16 1.87
C ARG A 128 -9.86 21.20 1.37
N GLN A 129 -8.57 20.87 1.33
CA GLN A 129 -7.51 21.72 0.77
C GLN A 129 -7.40 21.59 -0.77
N GLY A 130 -8.25 20.78 -1.41
CA GLY A 130 -8.22 20.57 -2.85
C GLY A 130 -7.12 19.64 -3.34
N ILE A 131 -6.48 18.89 -2.45
CA ILE A 131 -5.45 17.91 -2.81
C ILE A 131 -6.15 16.63 -3.28
N PRO A 132 -5.92 16.17 -4.53
CA PRO A 132 -6.51 14.95 -5.04
C PRO A 132 -5.97 13.72 -4.28
N THR A 133 -6.88 12.79 -3.96
CA THR A 133 -6.56 11.56 -3.24
C THR A 133 -6.99 10.33 -4.03
N TYR A 134 -6.19 9.25 -3.98
CA TYR A 134 -6.41 8.01 -4.70
C TYR A 134 -6.33 6.82 -3.76
N ILE A 135 -7.10 5.77 -4.04
CA ILE A 135 -6.94 4.44 -3.43
C ILE A 135 -6.06 3.57 -4.32
N PHE A 136 -5.10 2.87 -3.69
CA PHE A 136 -4.16 1.97 -4.35
C PHE A 136 -4.02 0.69 -3.54
N SER A 137 -4.79 -0.36 -3.90
CA SER A 137 -5.02 -1.50 -3.02
C SER A 137 -4.86 -2.86 -3.71
N ASN A 138 -4.21 -3.79 -3.01
CA ASN A 138 -4.34 -5.23 -3.25
C ASN A 138 -5.64 -5.68 -2.61
N THR A 139 -6.64 -6.09 -3.40
CA THR A 139 -8.00 -6.34 -2.94
C THR A 139 -8.79 -7.16 -3.96
N ASN A 140 -10.04 -7.44 -3.64
CA ASN A 140 -10.96 -8.20 -4.47
C ASN A 140 -12.35 -7.53 -4.54
N ASP A 141 -13.16 -7.99 -5.48
CA ASP A 141 -14.47 -7.40 -5.76
C ASP A 141 -15.50 -7.55 -4.63
N LEU A 142 -15.41 -8.62 -3.82
CA LEU A 142 -16.29 -8.81 -2.64
C LEU A 142 -15.96 -7.80 -1.54
N ALA A 143 -14.66 -7.61 -1.24
CA ALA A 143 -14.21 -6.62 -0.27
C ALA A 143 -14.60 -5.20 -0.70
N VAL A 144 -14.33 -4.84 -1.95
CA VAL A 144 -14.65 -3.51 -2.50
C VAL A 144 -16.16 -3.25 -2.50
N ALA A 145 -16.99 -4.24 -2.88
CA ALA A 145 -18.44 -4.11 -2.87
C ALA A 145 -18.98 -3.87 -1.45
N HIS A 146 -18.43 -4.58 -0.45
CA HIS A 146 -18.79 -4.40 0.95
C HIS A 146 -18.39 -3.02 1.47
N ILE A 147 -17.14 -2.62 1.25
CA ILE A 147 -16.60 -1.33 1.71
C ILE A 147 -17.38 -0.17 1.06
N ARG A 148 -17.63 -0.24 -0.24
CA ARG A 148 -18.40 0.79 -0.97
C ARG A 148 -19.82 0.94 -0.45
N ARG A 149 -20.45 -0.14 0.02
CA ARG A 149 -21.81 -0.12 0.56
C ARG A 149 -21.87 0.42 1.98
N ASN A 150 -20.88 0.08 2.82
CA ASN A 150 -20.97 0.26 4.27
C ASN A 150 -20.14 1.44 4.79
N PHE A 151 -19.11 1.92 4.03
CA PHE A 151 -18.22 2.97 4.47
C PHE A 151 -18.28 4.20 3.53
N PRO A 152 -19.01 5.25 3.93
CA PRO A 152 -19.23 6.43 3.09
C PRO A 152 -17.97 7.16 2.64
N PHE A 153 -16.86 7.07 3.39
CA PHE A 153 -15.60 7.70 3.03
C PHE A 153 -15.07 7.20 1.68
N PHE A 154 -15.34 5.94 1.34
CA PHE A 154 -14.82 5.31 0.14
C PHE A 154 -15.25 6.01 -1.15
N ALA A 155 -16.37 6.72 -1.16
CA ALA A 155 -16.83 7.51 -2.30
C ALA A 155 -16.06 8.84 -2.51
N ASN A 156 -15.15 9.20 -1.59
CA ASN A 156 -14.52 10.52 -1.54
C ASN A 156 -13.12 10.59 -2.17
N PHE A 157 -12.79 9.68 -3.07
CA PHE A 157 -11.51 9.63 -3.77
C PHE A 157 -11.64 10.03 -5.25
N ASN A 158 -10.56 10.56 -5.81
CA ASN A 158 -10.49 10.96 -7.22
C ASN A 158 -10.30 9.78 -8.18
N GLY A 159 -9.78 8.64 -7.67
CA GLY A 159 -9.61 7.43 -8.45
C GLY A 159 -9.22 6.23 -7.59
N TYR A 160 -9.33 5.06 -8.22
CA TYR A 160 -9.13 3.75 -7.57
C TYR A 160 -8.26 2.87 -8.46
N ILE A 161 -7.16 2.38 -7.92
CA ILE A 161 -6.35 1.35 -8.53
C ILE A 161 -6.51 0.10 -7.67
N LEU A 162 -7.23 -0.87 -8.20
CA LEU A 162 -7.62 -2.09 -7.50
C LEU A 162 -6.99 -3.29 -8.21
N SER A 163 -6.23 -4.09 -7.51
CA SER A 163 -5.41 -5.16 -8.09
C SER A 163 -6.20 -6.13 -8.97
N TYR A 164 -7.40 -6.53 -8.56
CA TYR A 164 -8.24 -7.45 -9.31
C TYR A 164 -8.75 -6.87 -10.65
N GLU A 165 -8.83 -5.54 -10.79
CA GLU A 165 -9.21 -4.85 -12.02
C GLU A 165 -8.01 -4.67 -12.97
N ILE A 166 -6.81 -4.47 -12.38
CA ILE A 166 -5.56 -4.25 -13.14
C ILE A 166 -4.93 -5.58 -13.60
N GLY A 167 -5.20 -6.67 -12.90
CA GLY A 167 -4.55 -7.96 -13.16
C GLY A 167 -3.13 -8.05 -12.59
N ALA A 168 -2.78 -7.17 -11.66
CA ALA A 168 -1.47 -7.11 -11.01
C ALA A 168 -1.60 -6.61 -9.57
N MET A 169 -0.77 -7.12 -8.68
CA MET A 169 -0.73 -6.72 -7.25
C MET A 169 0.55 -5.96 -6.94
N LYS A 170 0.50 -5.04 -5.97
CA LYS A 170 1.70 -4.47 -5.36
C LYS A 170 2.57 -5.61 -4.79
N PRO A 171 3.88 -5.61 -4.96
CA PRO A 171 4.74 -4.55 -5.52
C PRO A 171 5.06 -4.68 -7.04
N ASP A 172 4.26 -5.38 -7.85
CA ASP A 172 4.49 -5.48 -9.30
C ASP A 172 4.46 -4.10 -9.97
N ALA A 173 5.42 -3.84 -10.86
CA ALA A 173 5.57 -2.54 -11.53
C ALA A 173 4.35 -2.13 -12.35
N THR A 174 3.57 -3.08 -12.85
CA THR A 174 2.39 -2.86 -13.70
C THR A 174 1.33 -2.04 -12.97
N ILE A 175 1.03 -2.38 -11.71
CA ILE A 175 -0.02 -1.70 -10.95
C ILE A 175 0.39 -0.26 -10.57
N TYR A 176 1.69 0.01 -10.34
CA TYR A 176 2.21 1.37 -10.13
C TYR A 176 2.12 2.21 -11.41
N ALA A 177 2.45 1.63 -12.56
CA ALA A 177 2.33 2.30 -13.85
C ALA A 177 0.87 2.67 -14.15
N ALA A 178 -0.10 1.81 -13.81
CA ALA A 178 -1.52 2.09 -13.95
C ALA A 178 -1.97 3.28 -13.09
N LEU A 179 -1.42 3.44 -11.87
CA LEU A 179 -1.70 4.61 -11.04
C LEU A 179 -1.13 5.88 -11.67
N GLU A 180 0.12 5.85 -12.13
CA GLU A 180 0.76 7.01 -12.79
C GLU A 180 -0.01 7.45 -14.04
N GLU A 181 -0.52 6.51 -14.83
CA GLU A 181 -1.33 6.77 -16.01
C GLU A 181 -2.68 7.39 -15.63
N MET A 182 -3.41 6.79 -14.67
CA MET A 182 -4.70 7.29 -14.21
C MET A 182 -4.59 8.69 -13.61
N ALA A 183 -3.58 8.94 -12.79
CA ALA A 183 -3.41 10.21 -12.09
C ALA A 183 -2.76 11.29 -12.96
N GLY A 184 -2.09 10.92 -14.06
CA GLY A 184 -1.28 11.82 -14.88
C GLY A 184 -0.10 12.41 -14.10
N LYS A 185 0.44 11.69 -13.10
CA LYS A 185 1.47 12.13 -12.16
C LYS A 185 2.59 11.11 -12.07
N ARG A 186 3.82 11.58 -11.77
CA ARG A 186 5.00 10.71 -11.66
C ARG A 186 6.00 11.23 -10.63
N GLY A 187 6.84 10.32 -10.15
CA GLY A 187 7.96 10.67 -9.27
C GLY A 187 7.52 11.43 -8.04
N ALA A 188 8.23 12.51 -7.70
CA ALA A 188 8.01 13.29 -6.49
C ALA A 188 6.67 14.06 -6.43
N GLU A 189 5.87 14.07 -7.51
CA GLU A 189 4.51 14.60 -7.48
C GLU A 189 3.53 13.72 -6.68
N ILE A 190 3.90 12.45 -6.44
CA ILE A 190 3.08 11.45 -5.76
C ILE A 190 3.60 11.26 -4.34
N LEU A 191 2.72 11.40 -3.34
CA LEU A 191 2.96 10.93 -1.98
C LEU A 191 2.12 9.68 -1.72
N TYR A 192 2.78 8.58 -1.38
CA TYR A 192 2.16 7.29 -1.17
C TYR A 192 2.27 6.80 0.27
N LEU A 193 1.17 6.28 0.82
CA LEU A 193 1.07 5.69 2.15
C LEU A 193 0.72 4.20 2.05
N ASP A 194 1.52 3.36 2.71
CA ASP A 194 1.28 1.91 2.79
C ASP A 194 1.91 1.37 4.09
N ASP A 195 1.35 0.33 4.68
CA ASP A 195 1.89 -0.32 5.87
C ASP A 195 3.00 -1.34 5.54
N ARG A 196 3.08 -1.77 4.27
CA ARG A 196 4.04 -2.79 3.80
C ARG A 196 5.28 -2.16 3.18
N ARG A 197 6.43 -2.49 3.76
CA ARG A 197 7.72 -1.92 3.32
C ARG A 197 8.07 -2.25 1.87
N GLU A 198 7.77 -3.46 1.41
CA GLU A 198 8.00 -3.87 0.03
C GLU A 198 7.24 -3.00 -0.99
N ASN A 199 6.03 -2.57 -0.66
CA ASN A 199 5.25 -1.67 -1.51
C ASN A 199 5.86 -0.26 -1.51
N ILE A 200 6.32 0.22 -0.36
CA ILE A 200 7.02 1.50 -0.21
C ILE A 200 8.33 1.50 -1.01
N GLU A 201 9.12 0.44 -0.94
CA GLU A 201 10.38 0.31 -1.67
C GLU A 201 10.16 0.36 -3.19
N ALA A 202 9.13 -0.31 -3.70
CA ALA A 202 8.76 -0.23 -5.11
C ALA A 202 8.37 1.19 -5.54
N ALA A 203 7.67 1.93 -4.70
CA ALA A 203 7.32 3.33 -4.95
C ALA A 203 8.57 4.24 -4.95
N ILE A 204 9.50 4.05 -4.00
CA ILE A 204 10.77 4.80 -3.93
C ILE A 204 11.59 4.58 -5.22
N GLN A 205 11.65 3.37 -5.75
CA GLN A 205 12.35 3.08 -7.02
C GLN A 205 11.75 3.84 -8.20
N ARG A 206 10.49 4.25 -8.13
CA ARG A 206 9.80 5.09 -9.13
C ARG A 206 9.96 6.60 -8.84
N GLY A 207 10.67 6.96 -7.78
CA GLY A 207 10.89 8.35 -7.37
C GLY A 207 9.72 8.97 -6.60
N TRP A 208 8.74 8.18 -6.15
CA TRP A 208 7.61 8.68 -5.35
C TRP A 208 8.09 9.09 -3.96
N GLN A 209 7.42 10.05 -3.36
CA GLN A 209 7.52 10.34 -1.94
C GLN A 209 6.67 9.31 -1.18
N THR A 210 7.11 8.90 0.00
CA THR A 210 6.44 7.80 0.70
C THR A 210 6.35 8.04 2.20
N ILE A 211 5.31 7.48 2.82
CA ILE A 211 5.15 7.36 4.27
C ILE A 211 4.84 5.89 4.58
N VAL A 212 5.66 5.26 5.43
CA VAL A 212 5.31 3.96 6.01
C VAL A 212 4.25 4.19 7.08
N GLN A 213 3.05 3.64 6.88
CA GLN A 213 1.97 3.73 7.86
C GLN A 213 2.27 2.81 9.04
N GLU A 214 2.70 3.39 10.16
CA GLU A 214 2.91 2.66 11.42
C GLU A 214 1.81 2.96 12.46
N SER A 215 1.32 4.19 12.45
CA SER A 215 0.18 4.61 13.26
C SER A 215 -0.39 5.94 12.74
N PRO A 216 -1.68 6.21 12.95
CA PRO A 216 -2.29 7.48 12.52
C PRO A 216 -1.58 8.72 13.05
N GLY A 217 -1.11 8.69 14.30
CA GLY A 217 -0.38 9.81 14.90
C GLY A 217 0.95 10.12 14.23
N LYS A 218 1.73 9.09 13.87
CA LYS A 218 2.98 9.27 13.12
C LYS A 218 2.72 9.80 11.72
N THR A 219 1.73 9.25 11.05
CA THR A 219 1.32 9.71 9.72
C THR A 219 0.86 11.16 9.73
N HIS A 220 0.04 11.56 10.70
CA HIS A 220 -0.37 12.95 10.85
C HIS A 220 0.83 13.89 11.05
N ALA A 221 1.81 13.51 11.89
CA ALA A 221 3.03 14.29 12.09
C ALA A 221 3.84 14.46 10.78
N GLU A 222 3.92 13.41 9.95
CA GLU A 222 4.59 13.49 8.65
C GLU A 222 3.85 14.42 7.68
N PHE A 223 2.53 14.39 7.63
CA PHE A 223 1.74 15.33 6.81
C PHE A 223 1.96 16.79 7.25
N ARG A 224 2.04 17.05 8.56
CA ARG A 224 2.39 18.38 9.09
C ARG A 224 3.81 18.79 8.68
N ARG A 225 4.79 17.89 8.80
CA ARG A 225 6.17 18.13 8.39
C ARG A 225 6.29 18.47 6.91
N LEU A 226 5.44 17.89 6.07
CA LEU A 226 5.36 18.15 4.63
C LEU A 226 4.56 19.42 4.29
N GLY A 227 3.95 20.07 5.28
CA GLY A 227 3.11 21.26 5.09
C GLY A 227 1.77 20.97 4.39
N LEU A 228 1.30 19.71 4.46
CA LEU A 228 0.05 19.26 3.86
C LEU A 228 -1.13 19.31 4.85
N LEU A 229 -0.84 19.41 6.14
CA LEU A 229 -1.81 19.60 7.22
C LEU A 229 -1.28 20.61 8.24
N ASP A 230 -2.18 21.23 9.01
CA ASP A 230 -1.89 22.16 10.10
C ASP A 230 -1.44 21.43 11.38
#